data_d2d3790235484b11a07d7d2eb35d0d20
#
_entry.id   d2d3790235484b11a07d7d2eb35d0d20
#
_cell.length_a   1.000
_cell.length_b   1.000
_cell.length_c   1.000
_cell.angle_alpha   90.00
_cell.angle_beta   90.00
_cell.angle_gamma   90.00
#
_symmetry.space_group_name_H-M   'P 1'
#
loop_
_entity.id
_entity.type
_entity.pdbx_description
1 polymer ?
#
loop_
_entity_poly.entity_id
_entity_poly.type
_entity_poly.pdbx_seq_one_letter_code
_entity_poly.pdbx_strand_id
1 'polypeptide(L)'
;MHNFFILKRLRFQFRQRVNVYYHYTIEGYPNNVALIDSDEGFGKNDYVETSRPLVIVTAPGPGSGKMAVCLSQLYHENKRGVKAGYAKFETFPVWSLPLKHPVNMAYEAATADLNDVNMIDPFHLEAYGNIAVNYNRDSDIFPVLNAIFEGIYGESPYKSPTDMGVNMIGYCMSAEDVCCSAAREEIIRRYYYALCKLAEKGDNENEVNKIALIMKQAKLTTDYRRTTVAAQERRELSEGVPCAAIELQDGTIITSRSSSLLGPCAALLLNATKHLANIPHEKKLIPEELIAPIQKTKVEYLHGHNPRLHTDEVLVAISLLSNHDEDCRKAIDQLPKLQGCQVHCTVMLSGVDQKIFKKLGIGLTCDPVKKKE
;
A
#
# COMPACT_ATOMS: atom_id res chain seq x y z
N MET A 1 18.98 -33.99 -5.19
CA MET A 1 18.25 -32.70 -5.19
C MET A 1 17.33 -32.52 -6.40
N HIS A 2 17.76 -32.83 -7.64
CA HIS A 2 16.97 -32.61 -8.87
C HIS A 2 15.57 -33.31 -8.85
N ASN A 3 15.50 -34.57 -8.45
CA ASN A 3 14.23 -35.32 -8.37
C ASN A 3 13.21 -34.75 -7.34
N PHE A 4 13.68 -34.10 -6.28
CA PHE A 4 12.81 -33.50 -5.27
C PHE A 4 12.07 -32.25 -5.80
N PHE A 5 12.76 -31.44 -6.64
CA PHE A 5 12.15 -30.27 -7.28
C PHE A 5 11.14 -30.67 -8.35
N ILE A 6 11.44 -31.70 -9.15
CA ILE A 6 10.50 -32.22 -10.15
C ILE A 6 9.19 -32.72 -9.48
N LEU A 7 9.28 -33.44 -8.39
CA LEU A 7 8.10 -33.90 -7.64
C LEU A 7 7.27 -32.75 -7.04
N LYS A 8 7.93 -31.70 -6.54
CA LYS A 8 7.24 -30.49 -6.06
C LYS A 8 6.52 -29.75 -7.21
N ARG A 9 7.16 -29.63 -8.37
CA ARG A 9 6.56 -29.04 -9.58
C ARG A 9 5.30 -29.81 -9.96
N LEU A 10 5.40 -31.11 -10.15
CA LEU A 10 4.26 -31.94 -10.55
C LEU A 10 3.10 -31.87 -9.54
N ARG A 11 3.40 -31.88 -8.21
CA ARG A 11 2.37 -31.68 -7.18
C ARG A 11 1.71 -30.33 -7.26
N PHE A 12 2.46 -29.26 -7.49
CA PHE A 12 1.90 -27.90 -7.57
C PHE A 12 1.05 -27.76 -8.82
N GLN A 13 1.55 -28.20 -10.00
CA GLN A 13 0.80 -28.21 -11.26
C GLN A 13 -0.52 -28.98 -11.13
N PHE A 14 -0.47 -30.17 -10.55
CA PHE A 14 -1.66 -31.01 -10.36
C PHE A 14 -2.67 -30.36 -9.41
N ARG A 15 -2.20 -29.78 -8.31
CA ARG A 15 -3.05 -29.16 -7.30
C ARG A 15 -3.68 -27.85 -7.76
N GLN A 16 -2.93 -27.01 -8.49
CA GLN A 16 -3.37 -25.68 -8.91
C GLN A 16 -3.90 -25.64 -10.37
N ARG A 17 -3.73 -26.69 -11.13
CA ARG A 17 -4.05 -26.77 -12.57
C ARG A 17 -3.37 -25.66 -13.40
N VAL A 18 -2.13 -25.31 -13.07
CA VAL A 18 -1.33 -24.30 -13.74
C VAL A 18 0.00 -24.88 -14.19
N ASN A 19 0.55 -24.38 -15.28
CA ASN A 19 1.89 -24.72 -15.70
C ASN A 19 2.91 -24.05 -14.77
N VAL A 20 4.01 -24.77 -14.50
CA VAL A 20 5.11 -24.27 -13.66
C VAL A 20 6.39 -24.35 -14.46
N TYR A 21 7.12 -23.25 -14.51
CA TYR A 21 8.37 -23.08 -15.20
C TYR A 21 9.47 -22.70 -14.21
N TYR A 22 10.71 -23.12 -14.45
CA TYR A 22 11.83 -22.84 -13.58
C TYR A 22 12.68 -21.70 -14.15
N HIS A 23 13.06 -20.78 -13.25
CA HIS A 23 14.13 -19.84 -13.44
C HIS A 23 15.27 -20.17 -12.48
N TYR A 24 16.47 -20.25 -13.00
CA TYR A 24 17.67 -20.54 -12.23
C TYR A 24 18.37 -19.23 -11.87
N THR A 25 19.06 -19.25 -10.74
CA THR A 25 19.96 -18.15 -10.38
C THR A 25 21.14 -18.15 -11.35
N ILE A 26 21.41 -17.02 -11.98
CA ILE A 26 22.56 -16.83 -12.85
C ILE A 26 23.67 -16.19 -12.03
N GLU A 27 24.84 -16.82 -12.02
CA GLU A 27 25.98 -16.33 -11.25
C GLU A 27 26.47 -14.98 -11.81
N GLY A 28 26.71 -14.01 -10.93
CA GLY A 28 27.14 -12.67 -11.32
C GLY A 28 26.02 -11.78 -11.89
N TYR A 29 24.75 -12.20 -11.83
CA TYR A 29 23.64 -11.32 -12.19
C TYR A 29 23.56 -10.12 -11.23
N PRO A 30 23.35 -8.88 -11.71
CA PRO A 30 23.07 -8.49 -13.10
C PRO A 30 24.31 -8.07 -13.92
N ASN A 31 25.53 -8.17 -13.41
CA ASN A 31 26.71 -7.52 -13.98
C ASN A 31 27.45 -8.39 -15.02
N ASN A 32 27.32 -9.71 -14.97
CA ASN A 32 27.95 -10.60 -15.92
C ASN A 32 27.11 -10.80 -17.19
N VAL A 33 26.98 -9.73 -17.99
CA VAL A 33 26.12 -9.70 -19.17
C VAL A 33 26.44 -10.83 -20.17
N ALA A 34 27.72 -11.14 -20.40
CA ALA A 34 28.11 -12.20 -21.31
C ALA A 34 27.59 -13.58 -20.91
N LEU A 35 27.57 -13.88 -19.61
CA LEU A 35 26.98 -15.13 -19.11
C LEU A 35 25.44 -15.06 -19.12
N ILE A 36 24.87 -13.91 -18.72
CA ILE A 36 23.41 -13.71 -18.63
C ILE A 36 22.77 -13.94 -20.00
N ASP A 37 23.34 -13.36 -21.06
CA ASP A 37 22.86 -13.46 -22.45
C ASP A 37 23.49 -14.64 -23.19
N SER A 38 23.47 -15.81 -22.60
CA SER A 38 24.01 -17.05 -23.15
C SER A 38 23.09 -18.24 -22.89
N ASP A 39 23.39 -19.37 -23.52
CA ASP A 39 22.69 -20.64 -23.31
C ASP A 39 22.86 -21.18 -21.88
N GLU A 40 23.96 -20.82 -21.19
CA GLU A 40 24.21 -21.15 -19.77
C GLU A 40 23.54 -20.14 -18.78
N GLY A 41 23.17 -18.98 -19.27
CA GLY A 41 22.43 -17.96 -18.55
C GLY A 41 20.92 -18.04 -18.79
N PHE A 42 20.40 -17.11 -19.58
CA PHE A 42 18.96 -17.08 -19.91
C PHE A 42 18.50 -18.34 -20.65
N GLY A 43 19.34 -18.93 -21.48
CA GLY A 43 19.01 -20.15 -22.20
C GLY A 43 18.74 -21.36 -21.32
N LYS A 44 19.27 -21.39 -20.08
CA LYS A 44 19.03 -22.44 -19.10
C LYS A 44 17.65 -22.39 -18.44
N ASN A 45 17.00 -21.25 -18.48
CA ASN A 45 15.66 -21.08 -17.92
C ASN A 45 14.60 -21.75 -18.80
N ASP A 46 13.52 -22.21 -18.18
CA ASP A 46 12.42 -22.77 -18.94
C ASP A 46 11.79 -21.69 -19.85
N TYR A 47 11.55 -22.02 -21.11
CA TYR A 47 10.73 -21.19 -22.00
C TYR A 47 9.27 -21.27 -21.57
N VAL A 48 8.63 -20.12 -21.41
CA VAL A 48 7.20 -20.06 -21.07
C VAL A 48 6.39 -20.04 -22.37
N GLU A 49 5.63 -21.10 -22.63
CA GLU A 49 4.72 -21.14 -23.77
C GLU A 49 3.59 -20.12 -23.60
N THR A 50 3.45 -19.24 -24.58
CA THR A 50 2.44 -18.19 -24.58
C THR A 50 1.52 -18.33 -25.81
N SER A 51 0.23 -18.06 -25.63
CA SER A 51 -0.78 -18.14 -26.68
C SER A 51 -1.33 -16.78 -27.10
N ARG A 52 -0.83 -15.70 -26.52
CA ARG A 52 -1.33 -14.34 -26.75
C ARG A 52 -0.17 -13.38 -27.03
N PRO A 53 -0.40 -12.35 -27.84
CA PRO A 53 0.65 -11.37 -28.17
C PRO A 53 1.06 -10.50 -26.97
N LEU A 54 0.15 -10.29 -25.99
CA LEU A 54 0.43 -9.56 -24.76
C LEU A 54 0.57 -10.55 -23.60
N VAL A 55 1.74 -10.53 -22.97
CA VAL A 55 2.07 -11.36 -21.79
C VAL A 55 2.35 -10.45 -20.61
N ILE A 56 1.60 -10.64 -19.51
CA ILE A 56 1.76 -9.85 -18.29
C ILE A 56 2.49 -10.70 -17.24
N VAL A 57 3.65 -10.20 -16.78
CA VAL A 57 4.40 -10.80 -15.68
C VAL A 57 4.15 -10.03 -14.40
N THR A 58 3.61 -10.70 -13.40
CA THR A 58 3.32 -10.13 -12.08
C THR A 58 3.96 -10.95 -10.97
N ALA A 59 4.19 -10.34 -9.81
CA ALA A 59 4.75 -11.02 -8.63
C ALA A 59 4.42 -10.26 -7.35
N PRO A 60 4.59 -10.88 -6.16
CA PRO A 60 4.14 -10.33 -4.87
C PRO A 60 4.78 -9.01 -4.45
N GLY A 61 5.98 -8.66 -4.98
CA GLY A 61 6.66 -7.45 -4.56
C GLY A 61 7.92 -7.11 -5.36
N PRO A 62 8.63 -6.05 -4.98
CA PRO A 62 9.94 -5.69 -5.52
C PRO A 62 10.95 -6.82 -5.31
N GLY A 63 11.96 -6.91 -6.19
CA GLY A 63 13.03 -7.91 -6.07
C GLY A 63 12.60 -9.37 -6.32
N SER A 64 11.36 -9.63 -6.74
CA SER A 64 10.84 -10.99 -6.97
C SER A 64 11.18 -11.59 -8.34
N GLY A 65 12.09 -10.97 -9.11
CA GLY A 65 12.61 -11.52 -10.35
C GLY A 65 11.78 -11.27 -11.61
N LYS A 66 10.75 -10.44 -11.56
CA LYS A 66 9.87 -10.13 -12.72
C LYS A 66 10.66 -9.75 -13.98
N MET A 67 11.62 -8.84 -13.83
CA MET A 67 12.45 -8.37 -14.95
C MET A 67 13.29 -9.50 -15.52
N ALA A 68 13.96 -10.30 -14.68
CA ALA A 68 14.76 -11.44 -15.14
C ALA A 68 13.91 -12.47 -15.91
N VAL A 69 12.67 -12.71 -15.48
CA VAL A 69 11.73 -13.57 -16.22
C VAL A 69 11.40 -12.99 -17.59
N CYS A 70 11.10 -11.68 -17.67
CA CYS A 70 10.84 -11.02 -18.95
C CYS A 70 12.04 -11.09 -19.89
N LEU A 71 13.24 -10.73 -19.41
CA LEU A 71 14.45 -10.74 -20.22
C LEU A 71 14.82 -12.14 -20.71
N SER A 72 14.69 -13.16 -19.86
CA SER A 72 14.87 -14.55 -20.25
C SER A 72 13.87 -14.99 -21.33
N GLN A 73 12.60 -14.58 -21.20
CA GLN A 73 11.60 -14.85 -22.24
C GLN A 73 11.96 -14.17 -23.57
N LEU A 74 12.41 -12.90 -23.53
CA LEU A 74 12.84 -12.20 -24.73
C LEU A 74 14.04 -12.88 -25.42
N TYR A 75 15.01 -13.38 -24.63
CA TYR A 75 16.12 -14.18 -25.15
C TYR A 75 15.61 -15.39 -25.92
N HIS A 76 14.70 -16.17 -25.33
CA HIS A 76 14.13 -17.34 -25.98
C HIS A 76 13.29 -16.99 -27.22
N GLU A 77 12.50 -15.92 -27.19
CA GLU A 77 11.72 -15.47 -28.34
C GLU A 77 12.64 -15.05 -29.49
N ASN A 78 13.70 -14.28 -29.19
CA ASN A 78 14.67 -13.87 -30.20
C ASN A 78 15.38 -15.06 -30.84
N LYS A 79 15.79 -16.07 -30.06
CA LYS A 79 16.38 -17.35 -30.57
C LYS A 79 15.41 -18.09 -31.48
N ARG A 80 14.12 -17.90 -31.34
CA ARG A 80 13.06 -18.49 -32.18
C ARG A 80 12.67 -17.61 -33.37
N GLY A 81 13.36 -16.47 -33.55
CA GLY A 81 13.07 -15.52 -34.62
C GLY A 81 11.83 -14.64 -34.39
N VAL A 82 11.31 -14.62 -33.17
CA VAL A 82 10.17 -13.78 -32.81
C VAL A 82 10.68 -12.44 -32.27
N LYS A 83 10.28 -11.33 -32.87
CA LYS A 83 10.57 -9.98 -32.39
C LYS A 83 9.58 -9.62 -31.27
N ALA A 84 9.90 -10.01 -30.05
CA ALA A 84 9.15 -9.63 -28.87
C ALA A 84 9.67 -8.32 -28.29
N GLY A 85 8.82 -7.49 -27.72
CA GLY A 85 9.18 -6.25 -27.05
C GLY A 85 9.01 -6.38 -25.53
N TYR A 86 9.58 -5.43 -24.80
CA TYR A 86 9.45 -5.33 -23.35
C TYR A 86 8.84 -3.97 -22.98
N ALA A 87 7.96 -3.98 -21.99
CA ALA A 87 7.49 -2.76 -21.37
C ALA A 87 7.34 -2.97 -19.85
N LYS A 88 7.80 -1.98 -19.08
CA LYS A 88 7.64 -1.93 -17.64
C LYS A 88 6.39 -1.13 -17.32
N PHE A 89 5.33 -1.79 -16.85
CA PHE A 89 4.14 -1.10 -16.42
C PHE A 89 4.34 -0.52 -15.03
N GLU A 90 4.47 0.80 -14.97
CA GLU A 90 4.61 1.57 -13.73
C GLU A 90 3.64 2.74 -13.75
N THR A 91 3.01 2.97 -12.61
CA THR A 91 2.12 4.11 -12.42
C THR A 91 2.87 5.29 -11.78
N PHE A 92 3.97 5.03 -11.07
CA PHE A 92 4.74 6.03 -10.34
C PHE A 92 6.26 5.73 -10.41
N PRO A 93 7.14 6.77 -10.35
CA PRO A 93 6.79 8.19 -10.41
C PRO A 93 6.12 8.52 -11.75
N VAL A 94 5.30 9.57 -11.76
CA VAL A 94 4.68 10.04 -13.01
C VAL A 94 5.72 10.88 -13.75
N TRP A 95 6.28 10.33 -14.82
CA TRP A 95 7.45 10.87 -15.52
C TRP A 95 7.23 12.28 -16.12
N SER A 96 5.98 12.58 -16.52
CA SER A 96 5.58 13.86 -17.14
C SER A 96 5.27 14.98 -16.13
N LEU A 97 5.22 14.68 -14.83
CA LEU A 97 5.01 15.68 -13.77
C LEU A 97 6.34 16.21 -13.23
N PRO A 98 6.37 17.43 -12.70
CA PRO A 98 7.57 17.97 -12.06
C PRO A 98 8.13 17.06 -10.96
N LEU A 99 9.45 17.08 -10.76
CA LEU A 99 10.14 16.26 -9.77
C LEU A 99 9.54 16.39 -8.35
N LYS A 100 9.17 17.62 -7.96
CA LYS A 100 8.58 17.93 -6.64
C LYS A 100 7.04 18.00 -6.67
N HIS A 101 6.42 17.43 -7.68
CA HIS A 101 4.97 17.34 -7.69
C HIS A 101 4.48 16.46 -6.52
N PRO A 102 3.42 16.84 -5.77
CA PRO A 102 2.95 16.09 -4.61
C PRO A 102 2.76 14.59 -4.87
N VAL A 103 2.24 14.22 -6.03
CA VAL A 103 2.03 12.82 -6.45
C VAL A 103 3.36 12.07 -6.51
N ASN A 104 4.42 12.65 -7.10
CA ASN A 104 5.74 12.03 -7.16
C ASN A 104 6.40 11.96 -5.77
N MET A 105 6.21 12.99 -4.94
CA MET A 105 6.70 12.98 -3.56
C MET A 105 5.99 11.92 -2.70
N ALA A 106 4.70 11.67 -2.93
CA ALA A 106 3.96 10.61 -2.25
C ALA A 106 4.46 9.22 -2.64
N TYR A 107 4.85 9.02 -3.90
CA TYR A 107 5.52 7.79 -4.33
C TYR A 107 6.85 7.58 -3.60
N GLU A 108 7.69 8.62 -3.51
CA GLU A 108 8.96 8.53 -2.79
C GLU A 108 8.77 8.23 -1.29
N ALA A 109 7.73 8.80 -0.66
CA ALA A 109 7.36 8.46 0.71
C ALA A 109 6.86 7.02 0.84
N ALA A 110 6.15 6.49 -0.16
CA ALA A 110 5.62 5.13 -0.17
C ALA A 110 6.71 4.07 -0.39
N THR A 111 7.86 4.44 -0.97
CA THR A 111 9.01 3.57 -1.25
C THR A 111 10.24 3.94 -0.42
N ALA A 112 10.02 4.63 0.70
CA ALA A 112 11.10 5.09 1.56
C ALA A 112 11.94 3.95 2.14
N ASP A 113 11.34 2.80 2.40
CA ASP A 113 11.98 1.55 2.84
C ASP A 113 12.87 0.90 1.76
N LEU A 114 12.61 1.18 0.48
CA LEU A 114 13.40 0.71 -0.65
C LEU A 114 14.54 1.69 -1.02
N ASN A 115 14.64 2.82 -0.36
CA ASN A 115 15.55 3.91 -0.69
C ASN A 115 15.39 4.48 -2.11
N ASP A 116 14.21 4.39 -2.69
CA ASP A 116 13.90 5.03 -3.96
C ASP A 116 13.90 6.55 -3.78
N VAL A 117 14.57 7.25 -4.68
CA VAL A 117 14.64 8.70 -4.75
C VAL A 117 14.27 9.13 -6.15
N ASN A 118 13.29 10.00 -6.27
CA ASN A 118 12.92 10.57 -7.56
C ASN A 118 14.04 11.48 -8.08
N MET A 119 14.33 11.32 -9.37
CA MET A 119 15.34 12.11 -10.07
C MET A 119 14.91 12.38 -11.51
N ILE A 120 15.55 13.36 -12.13
CA ILE A 120 15.44 13.54 -13.58
C ILE A 120 16.23 12.41 -14.24
N ASP A 121 15.59 11.72 -15.18
CA ASP A 121 16.22 10.67 -15.96
C ASP A 121 17.33 11.26 -16.86
N PRO A 122 18.61 11.02 -16.57
CA PRO A 122 19.70 11.63 -17.32
C PRO A 122 19.80 11.08 -18.75
N PHE A 123 19.44 9.82 -18.95
CA PHE A 123 19.48 9.17 -20.27
C PHE A 123 18.37 9.72 -21.17
N HIS A 124 17.18 9.98 -20.62
CA HIS A 124 16.08 10.57 -21.36
C HIS A 124 16.39 12.01 -21.77
N LEU A 125 16.98 12.75 -20.84
CA LEU A 125 17.42 14.14 -21.11
C LEU A 125 18.50 14.15 -22.21
N GLU A 126 19.49 13.27 -22.14
CA GLU A 126 20.55 13.18 -23.15
C GLU A 126 20.01 12.76 -24.52
N ALA A 127 19.14 11.77 -24.58
CA ALA A 127 18.64 11.21 -25.83
C ALA A 127 17.64 12.13 -26.55
N TYR A 128 16.82 12.89 -25.79
CA TYR A 128 15.66 13.61 -26.34
C TYR A 128 15.63 15.11 -26.01
N GLY A 129 16.50 15.60 -25.12
CA GLY A 129 16.46 16.99 -24.65
C GLY A 129 15.24 17.29 -23.75
N ASN A 130 14.47 16.28 -23.36
CA ASN A 130 13.25 16.41 -22.58
C ASN A 130 13.45 15.96 -21.13
N ILE A 131 12.81 16.67 -20.20
CA ILE A 131 12.82 16.31 -18.79
C ILE A 131 11.78 15.22 -18.54
N ALA A 132 12.22 14.10 -17.96
CA ALA A 132 11.36 13.05 -17.45
C ALA A 132 11.76 12.71 -16.01
N VAL A 133 10.79 12.40 -15.16
CA VAL A 133 11.05 11.98 -13.78
C VAL A 133 11.03 10.46 -13.71
N ASN A 134 12.07 9.89 -13.13
CA ASN A 134 12.21 8.48 -12.85
C ASN A 134 12.78 8.31 -11.43
N TYR A 135 13.13 7.12 -10.98
CA TYR A 135 13.80 6.91 -9.71
C TYR A 135 15.21 6.32 -9.91
N ASN A 136 16.06 6.57 -8.91
CA ASN A 136 17.49 6.26 -8.95
C ASN A 136 17.78 4.82 -9.40
N ARG A 137 17.11 3.80 -8.85
CA ARG A 137 17.38 2.40 -9.17
C ARG A 137 17.21 2.05 -10.65
N ASP A 138 16.21 2.65 -11.32
CA ASP A 138 16.05 2.40 -12.77
C ASP A 138 17.17 3.07 -13.57
N SER A 139 17.58 4.28 -13.19
CA SER A 139 18.69 4.97 -13.81
C SER A 139 20.03 4.21 -13.59
N ASP A 140 20.26 3.71 -12.36
CA ASP A 140 21.48 2.98 -12.02
C ASP A 140 21.61 1.64 -12.77
N ILE A 141 20.50 0.93 -12.98
CA ILE A 141 20.51 -0.38 -13.66
C ILE A 141 20.43 -0.26 -15.19
N PHE A 142 20.02 0.88 -15.73
CA PHE A 142 19.77 1.04 -17.16
C PHE A 142 20.97 0.68 -18.06
N PRO A 143 22.23 1.06 -17.76
CA PRO A 143 23.36 0.67 -18.59
C PRO A 143 23.52 -0.84 -18.74
N VAL A 144 23.26 -1.58 -17.68
CA VAL A 144 23.30 -3.06 -17.69
C VAL A 144 22.15 -3.64 -18.52
N LEU A 145 20.95 -3.09 -18.35
CA LEU A 145 19.78 -3.50 -19.13
C LEU A 145 19.98 -3.21 -20.62
N ASN A 146 20.51 -2.05 -20.94
CA ASN A 146 20.83 -1.67 -22.31
C ASN A 146 21.79 -2.66 -22.97
N ALA A 147 22.86 -3.04 -22.27
CA ALA A 147 23.80 -4.05 -22.74
C ALA A 147 23.16 -5.44 -22.95
N ILE A 148 22.22 -5.83 -22.07
CA ILE A 148 21.45 -7.08 -22.25
C ILE A 148 20.55 -6.99 -23.49
N PHE A 149 19.85 -5.88 -23.70
CA PHE A 149 19.03 -5.69 -24.90
C PHE A 149 19.87 -5.67 -26.17
N GLU A 150 21.05 -5.06 -26.15
CA GLU A 150 22.00 -5.10 -27.26
C GLU A 150 22.45 -6.54 -27.60
N GLY A 151 22.71 -7.35 -26.56
CA GLY A 151 23.04 -8.76 -26.73
C GLY A 151 21.90 -9.57 -27.35
N ILE A 152 20.67 -9.36 -26.87
CA ILE A 152 19.47 -10.07 -27.37
C ILE A 152 19.11 -9.64 -28.80
N TYR A 153 19.12 -8.34 -29.10
CA TYR A 153 18.55 -7.80 -30.35
C TYR A 153 19.62 -7.34 -31.38
N GLY A 154 20.87 -7.23 -30.96
CA GLY A 154 21.95 -6.58 -31.73
C GLY A 154 22.00 -5.07 -31.55
N GLU A 155 20.89 -4.43 -31.24
CA GLU A 155 20.73 -3.02 -30.93
C GLU A 155 19.63 -2.84 -29.88
N SER A 156 19.86 -1.98 -28.89
CA SER A 156 18.82 -1.72 -27.88
C SER A 156 17.68 -0.87 -28.47
N PRO A 157 16.43 -1.28 -28.31
CA PRO A 157 15.29 -0.46 -28.73
C PRO A 157 15.00 0.71 -27.77
N TYR A 158 15.70 0.79 -26.63
CA TYR A 158 15.47 1.80 -25.59
C TYR A 158 16.69 2.70 -25.42
N LYS A 159 16.45 4.00 -25.31
CA LYS A 159 17.50 5.00 -25.05
C LYS A 159 17.53 5.48 -23.61
N SER A 160 16.49 5.17 -22.85
CA SER A 160 16.37 5.56 -21.45
C SER A 160 15.50 4.57 -20.64
N PRO A 161 15.62 4.51 -19.31
CA PRO A 161 14.68 3.77 -18.48
C PRO A 161 13.25 4.26 -18.64
N THR A 162 13.03 5.55 -18.94
CA THR A 162 11.70 6.11 -19.21
C THR A 162 11.08 5.52 -20.49
N ASP A 163 11.88 5.21 -21.51
CA ASP A 163 11.36 4.57 -22.74
C ASP A 163 10.81 3.17 -22.51
N MET A 164 11.33 2.47 -21.50
CA MET A 164 10.84 1.13 -21.13
C MET A 164 9.51 1.22 -20.39
N GLY A 165 9.17 2.38 -19.84
CA GLY A 165 8.00 2.58 -18.99
C GLY A 165 6.71 2.82 -19.77
N VAL A 166 5.61 2.21 -19.33
CA VAL A 166 4.26 2.56 -19.76
C VAL A 166 3.60 3.38 -18.66
N ASN A 167 3.81 4.67 -18.68
CA ASN A 167 3.33 5.60 -17.65
C ASN A 167 2.84 6.89 -18.30
N MET A 168 1.55 6.91 -18.67
CA MET A 168 0.92 8.08 -19.31
C MET A 168 -0.08 8.79 -18.39
N ILE A 169 -0.14 8.41 -17.11
CA ILE A 169 -1.17 8.86 -16.17
C ILE A 169 -1.15 10.38 -15.95
N GLY A 170 0.03 11.02 -16.03
CA GLY A 170 0.16 12.48 -15.89
C GLY A 170 -0.60 13.28 -16.95
N TYR A 171 -0.89 12.69 -18.11
CA TYR A 171 -1.72 13.30 -19.14
C TYR A 171 -3.22 13.01 -18.96
N CYS A 172 -3.57 12.16 -18.02
CA CYS A 172 -4.95 11.74 -17.74
C CYS A 172 -5.52 12.37 -16.46
N MET A 173 -4.77 13.25 -15.79
CA MET A 173 -5.23 13.91 -14.56
C MET A 173 -6.22 15.01 -14.93
N SER A 174 -7.49 14.79 -14.59
CA SER A 174 -8.58 15.76 -14.83
C SER A 174 -8.86 16.68 -13.63
N ALA A 175 -8.40 16.32 -12.42
CA ALA A 175 -8.58 17.06 -11.18
C ALA A 175 -7.26 17.06 -10.39
N GLU A 176 -6.35 17.95 -10.77
CA GLU A 176 -5.00 18.02 -10.23
C GLU A 176 -4.98 18.36 -8.74
N ASP A 177 -5.85 19.26 -8.30
CA ASP A 177 -6.01 19.68 -6.92
C ASP A 177 -6.44 18.52 -6.00
N VAL A 178 -7.35 17.66 -6.47
CA VAL A 178 -7.78 16.45 -5.76
C VAL A 178 -6.62 15.45 -5.67
N CYS A 179 -5.89 15.23 -6.75
CA CYS A 179 -4.72 14.34 -6.75
C CYS A 179 -3.61 14.85 -5.82
N CYS A 180 -3.35 16.16 -5.84
CA CYS A 180 -2.37 16.79 -4.95
C CYS A 180 -2.79 16.70 -3.48
N SER A 181 -4.06 16.89 -3.16
CA SER A 181 -4.59 16.76 -1.79
C SER A 181 -4.46 15.32 -1.30
N ALA A 182 -4.88 14.34 -2.10
CA ALA A 182 -4.74 12.92 -1.78
C ALA A 182 -3.26 12.51 -1.60
N ALA A 183 -2.37 13.05 -2.41
CA ALA A 183 -0.94 12.80 -2.30
C ALA A 183 -0.34 13.34 -0.99
N ARG A 184 -0.74 14.54 -0.56
CA ARG A 184 -0.32 15.10 0.74
C ARG A 184 -0.83 14.27 1.91
N GLU A 185 -2.08 13.84 1.85
CA GLU A 185 -2.65 12.91 2.85
C GLU A 185 -1.88 11.58 2.90
N GLU A 186 -1.49 11.03 1.74
CA GLU A 186 -0.71 9.79 1.67
C GLU A 186 0.68 9.94 2.29
N ILE A 187 1.39 11.07 2.07
CA ILE A 187 2.68 11.34 2.69
C ILE A 187 2.57 11.32 4.22
N ILE A 188 1.56 12.01 4.78
CA ILE A 188 1.33 12.02 6.23
C ILE A 188 0.96 10.62 6.74
N ARG A 189 0.15 9.89 6.01
CA ARG A 189 -0.23 8.52 6.35
C ARG A 189 0.99 7.60 6.41
N ARG A 190 1.91 7.72 5.46
CA ARG A 190 3.19 6.97 5.47
C ARG A 190 4.08 7.36 6.64
N TYR A 191 4.13 8.63 6.97
CA TYR A 191 4.87 9.10 8.14
C TYR A 191 4.37 8.46 9.44
N TYR A 192 3.06 8.51 9.71
CA TYR A 192 2.49 7.86 10.89
C TYR A 192 2.69 6.35 10.89
N TYR A 193 2.58 5.71 9.74
CA TYR A 193 2.84 4.28 9.61
C TYR A 193 4.29 3.93 9.98
N ALA A 194 5.25 4.69 9.49
CA ALA A 194 6.66 4.52 9.81
C ALA A 194 6.94 4.77 11.30
N LEU A 195 6.33 5.79 11.91
CA LEU A 195 6.42 6.07 13.35
C LEU A 195 5.87 4.91 14.20
N CYS A 196 4.71 4.38 13.85
CA CYS A 196 4.13 3.24 14.56
C CYS A 196 5.01 1.98 14.44
N LYS A 197 5.55 1.72 13.25
CA LYS A 197 6.48 0.62 13.00
C LYS A 197 7.78 0.77 13.81
N LEU A 198 8.31 1.99 13.91
CA LEU A 198 9.47 2.30 14.77
C LEU A 198 9.14 2.04 16.24
N ALA A 199 7.98 2.48 16.74
CA ALA A 199 7.56 2.26 18.12
C ALA A 199 7.32 0.79 18.46
N GLU A 200 6.91 -0.05 17.47
CA GLU A 200 6.69 -1.48 17.66
C GLU A 200 8.00 -2.28 17.65
N LYS A 201 8.85 -2.03 16.64
CA LYS A 201 10.02 -2.87 16.31
C LYS A 201 11.37 -2.29 16.70
N GLY A 202 11.48 -0.97 16.85
CA GLY A 202 12.71 -0.29 17.18
C GLY A 202 13.73 -0.17 16.03
N ASP A 203 13.37 -0.58 14.81
CA ASP A 203 14.27 -0.67 13.66
C ASP A 203 13.71 0.04 12.44
N ASN A 204 13.62 1.32 12.36
CA ASN A 204 13.08 1.95 11.12
C ASN A 204 13.29 3.47 11.10
N GLU A 205 14.26 3.92 11.86
CA GLU A 205 14.55 5.34 12.01
C GLU A 205 14.87 6.02 10.67
N ASN A 206 15.60 5.33 9.80
CA ASN A 206 15.94 5.86 8.47
C ASN A 206 14.70 6.13 7.60
N GLU A 207 13.70 5.25 7.64
CA GLU A 207 12.43 5.43 6.90
C GLU A 207 11.67 6.65 7.45
N VAL A 208 11.58 6.79 8.77
CA VAL A 208 10.94 7.95 9.42
C VAL A 208 11.64 9.24 9.03
N ASN A 209 12.98 9.29 9.14
CA ASN A 209 13.78 10.48 8.81
C ASN A 209 13.63 10.87 7.33
N LYS A 210 13.62 9.90 6.43
CA LYS A 210 13.42 10.13 5.00
C LYS A 210 12.04 10.74 4.71
N ILE A 211 10.96 10.17 5.27
CA ILE A 211 9.62 10.71 5.08
C ILE A 211 9.48 12.09 5.71
N ALA A 212 10.07 12.33 6.89
CA ALA A 212 10.11 13.65 7.51
C ALA A 212 10.80 14.69 6.63
N LEU A 213 11.89 14.31 5.93
CA LEU A 213 12.56 15.16 4.96
C LEU A 213 11.67 15.49 3.77
N ILE A 214 10.94 14.50 3.24
CA ILE A 214 9.96 14.68 2.17
C ILE A 214 8.86 15.66 2.62
N MET A 215 8.31 15.50 3.82
CA MET A 215 7.32 16.42 4.39
C MET A 215 7.87 17.84 4.48
N LYS A 216 9.11 18.02 4.95
CA LYS A 216 9.76 19.33 4.99
C LYS A 216 9.90 19.97 3.61
N GLN A 217 10.30 19.19 2.60
CA GLN A 217 10.41 19.66 1.22
C GLN A 217 9.03 20.04 0.63
N ALA A 218 7.99 19.29 0.97
CA ALA A 218 6.61 19.58 0.57
C ALA A 218 5.97 20.72 1.37
N LYS A 219 6.65 21.27 2.37
CA LYS A 219 6.11 22.25 3.35
C LYS A 219 4.84 21.73 4.01
N LEU A 220 4.86 20.46 4.38
CA LEU A 220 3.71 19.72 4.90
C LEU A 220 3.94 19.41 6.39
N THR A 221 2.92 19.64 7.21
CA THR A 221 2.87 19.24 8.62
C THR A 221 1.76 18.22 8.84
N THR A 222 1.78 17.53 9.97
CA THR A 222 0.73 16.58 10.34
C THR A 222 -0.66 17.24 10.49
N ASP A 223 -0.69 18.55 10.76
CA ASP A 223 -1.93 19.32 10.95
C ASP A 223 -2.72 19.52 9.65
N TYR A 224 -2.06 19.33 8.50
CA TYR A 224 -2.78 19.28 7.21
C TYR A 224 -3.90 18.24 7.22
N ARG A 225 -3.70 17.13 7.97
CA ARG A 225 -4.71 16.11 8.19
C ARG A 225 -5.61 16.53 9.35
N ARG A 226 -6.78 17.10 9.04
CA ARG A 226 -7.73 17.68 10.01
C ARG A 226 -8.14 16.70 11.12
N THR A 227 -8.21 15.41 10.80
CA THR A 227 -8.54 14.36 11.78
C THR A 227 -7.47 14.21 12.87
N THR A 228 -6.20 14.52 12.58
CA THR A 228 -5.13 14.52 13.58
C THR A 228 -5.39 15.60 14.63
N VAL A 229 -5.67 16.82 14.18
CA VAL A 229 -5.96 17.96 15.07
C VAL A 229 -7.19 17.65 15.93
N ALA A 230 -8.30 17.26 15.28
CA ALA A 230 -9.55 16.99 15.98
C ALA A 230 -9.45 15.83 16.99
N ALA A 231 -8.66 14.81 16.71
CA ALA A 231 -8.44 13.70 17.63
C ALA A 231 -7.63 14.14 18.86
N GLN A 232 -6.59 14.99 18.66
CA GLN A 232 -5.77 15.52 19.74
C GLN A 232 -6.56 16.48 20.63
N GLU A 233 -7.30 17.43 20.05
CA GLU A 233 -8.20 18.32 20.79
C GLU A 233 -9.21 17.52 21.62
N ARG A 234 -9.79 16.48 21.03
CA ARG A 234 -10.71 15.60 21.77
C ARG A 234 -10.03 14.87 22.91
N ARG A 235 -8.78 14.47 22.74
CA ARG A 235 -7.97 13.81 23.78
C ARG A 235 -7.70 14.75 24.93
N GLU A 236 -7.32 15.99 24.64
CA GLU A 236 -7.11 17.02 25.67
C GLU A 236 -8.38 17.27 26.49
N LEU A 237 -9.52 17.47 25.83
CA LEU A 237 -10.82 17.62 26.47
C LEU A 237 -11.28 16.36 27.24
N SER A 238 -10.66 15.22 27.00
CA SER A 238 -10.96 13.93 27.63
C SER A 238 -9.89 13.50 28.63
N GLU A 239 -9.10 14.43 29.17
CA GLU A 239 -8.07 14.17 30.19
C GLU A 239 -7.05 13.08 29.78
N GLY A 240 -6.68 13.07 28.50
CA GLY A 240 -5.70 12.13 27.95
C GLY A 240 -6.23 10.73 27.61
N VAL A 241 -7.53 10.48 27.76
CA VAL A 241 -8.16 9.23 27.33
C VAL A 241 -7.98 9.04 25.82
N PRO A 242 -7.70 7.82 25.32
CA PRO A 242 -7.57 7.57 23.88
C PRO A 242 -8.82 8.01 23.10
N CYS A 243 -8.59 8.78 22.05
CA CYS A 243 -9.62 9.36 21.19
C CYS A 243 -9.37 9.02 19.72
N ALA A 244 -10.39 9.22 18.91
CA ALA A 244 -10.28 9.13 17.46
C ALA A 244 -11.18 10.14 16.78
N ALA A 245 -10.84 10.53 15.55
CA ALA A 245 -11.63 11.41 14.71
C ALA A 245 -11.73 10.86 13.29
N ILE A 246 -12.87 11.07 12.65
CA ILE A 246 -13.12 10.77 11.22
C ILE A 246 -13.58 12.02 10.51
N GLU A 247 -13.08 12.24 9.33
CA GLU A 247 -13.58 13.23 8.38
C GLU A 247 -14.41 12.52 7.32
N LEU A 248 -15.69 12.87 7.25
CA LEU A 248 -16.63 12.35 6.25
C LEU A 248 -16.43 13.03 4.90
N GLN A 249 -17.05 12.48 3.84
CA GLN A 249 -16.89 12.99 2.47
C GLN A 249 -17.39 14.44 2.28
N ASP A 250 -18.32 14.90 3.13
CA ASP A 250 -18.81 16.28 3.15
C ASP A 250 -17.94 17.24 3.98
N GLY A 251 -16.83 16.76 4.52
CA GLY A 251 -15.91 17.52 5.37
C GLY A 251 -16.33 17.60 6.84
N THR A 252 -17.44 16.98 7.24
CA THR A 252 -17.86 16.90 8.64
C THR A 252 -16.89 16.06 9.45
N ILE A 253 -16.42 16.59 10.59
CA ILE A 253 -15.56 15.86 11.52
C ILE A 253 -16.36 15.32 12.68
N ILE A 254 -16.23 14.03 12.93
CA ILE A 254 -16.85 13.34 14.05
C ILE A 254 -15.75 12.78 14.94
N THR A 255 -15.90 12.93 16.24
CA THR A 255 -14.93 12.46 17.22
C THR A 255 -15.52 11.40 18.14
N SER A 256 -14.63 10.66 18.78
CA SER A 256 -14.97 9.68 19.81
C SER A 256 -13.89 9.63 20.88
N ARG A 257 -14.21 8.99 22.00
CA ARG A 257 -13.26 8.62 23.05
C ARG A 257 -13.47 7.18 23.48
N SER A 258 -12.44 6.57 24.04
CA SER A 258 -12.57 5.29 24.74
C SER A 258 -13.52 5.42 25.94
N SER A 259 -14.26 4.35 26.20
CA SER A 259 -15.06 4.16 27.41
C SER A 259 -14.68 2.84 28.09
N SER A 260 -15.38 2.48 29.16
CA SER A 260 -15.27 1.12 29.74
C SER A 260 -15.79 0.03 28.80
N LEU A 261 -16.66 0.39 27.84
CA LEU A 261 -17.35 -0.53 26.95
C LEU A 261 -16.66 -0.67 25.58
N LEU A 262 -16.23 0.45 25.02
CA LEU A 262 -15.76 0.52 23.62
C LEU A 262 -14.37 1.14 23.52
N GLY A 263 -13.56 0.61 22.60
CA GLY A 263 -12.35 1.28 22.14
C GLY A 263 -12.67 2.54 21.31
N PRO A 264 -11.69 3.46 21.11
CA PRO A 264 -11.95 4.75 20.46
C PRO A 264 -12.47 4.59 19.03
N CYS A 265 -11.91 3.68 18.27
CA CYS A 265 -12.31 3.44 16.88
C CYS A 265 -13.64 2.69 16.74
N ALA A 266 -13.96 1.79 17.69
CA ALA A 266 -15.27 1.16 17.76
C ALA A 266 -16.39 2.20 18.03
N ALA A 267 -16.16 3.08 19.01
CA ALA A 267 -17.05 4.20 19.29
C ALA A 267 -17.15 5.17 18.10
N LEU A 268 -16.05 5.41 17.39
CA LEU A 268 -16.02 6.29 16.21
C LEU A 268 -16.90 5.76 15.09
N LEU A 269 -16.81 4.47 14.77
CA LEU A 269 -17.66 3.85 13.74
C LEU A 269 -19.15 4.00 14.06
N LEU A 270 -19.55 3.76 15.31
CA LEU A 270 -20.94 3.96 15.74
C LEU A 270 -21.37 5.42 15.65
N ASN A 271 -20.52 6.36 16.05
CA ASN A 271 -20.83 7.77 15.97
C ASN A 271 -20.98 8.24 14.52
N ALA A 272 -20.07 7.80 13.63
CA ALA A 272 -20.10 8.15 12.21
C ALA A 272 -21.36 7.58 11.52
N THR A 273 -21.66 6.31 11.76
CA THR A 273 -22.85 5.66 11.16
C THR A 273 -24.16 6.24 11.71
N LYS A 274 -24.22 6.59 13.01
CA LYS A 274 -25.38 7.31 13.58
C LYS A 274 -25.58 8.67 12.91
N HIS A 275 -24.52 9.45 12.77
CA HIS A 275 -24.58 10.76 12.11
C HIS A 275 -25.11 10.63 10.69
N LEU A 276 -24.54 9.73 9.88
CA LEU A 276 -24.95 9.49 8.50
C LEU A 276 -26.39 8.97 8.36
N ALA A 277 -26.90 8.29 9.40
CA ALA A 277 -28.26 7.79 9.46
C ALA A 277 -29.26 8.78 10.08
N ASN A 278 -28.82 9.99 10.47
CA ASN A 278 -29.60 10.99 11.24
C ASN A 278 -30.18 10.41 12.54
N ILE A 279 -29.43 9.55 13.22
CA ILE A 279 -29.81 9.01 14.53
C ILE A 279 -29.25 9.93 15.62
N PRO A 280 -30.03 10.28 16.65
CA PRO A 280 -29.55 11.12 17.73
C PRO A 280 -28.30 10.58 18.41
N HIS A 281 -27.37 11.48 18.75
CA HIS A 281 -26.07 11.10 19.31
C HIS A 281 -26.20 10.34 20.65
N GLU A 282 -27.20 10.71 21.45
CA GLU A 282 -27.50 10.14 22.78
C GLU A 282 -28.00 8.70 22.69
N LYS A 283 -28.57 8.30 21.54
CA LYS A 283 -29.10 6.94 21.37
C LYS A 283 -27.98 5.93 21.38
N LYS A 284 -28.02 4.98 22.31
CA LYS A 284 -27.11 3.81 22.34
C LYS A 284 -27.64 2.75 21.38
N LEU A 285 -26.92 2.47 20.30
CA LEU A 285 -27.29 1.41 19.33
C LEU A 285 -27.10 0.00 19.92
N ILE A 286 -26.10 -0.15 20.79
CA ILE A 286 -25.83 -1.42 21.47
C ILE A 286 -26.08 -1.20 22.96
N PRO A 287 -27.11 -1.80 23.55
CA PRO A 287 -27.38 -1.74 24.98
C PRO A 287 -26.22 -2.34 25.80
N GLU A 288 -25.95 -1.79 26.97
CA GLU A 288 -24.87 -2.23 27.86
C GLU A 288 -25.02 -3.69 28.27
N GLU A 289 -26.28 -4.15 28.46
CA GLU A 289 -26.63 -5.50 28.82
C GLU A 289 -26.17 -6.54 27.77
N LEU A 290 -26.01 -6.12 26.49
CA LEU A 290 -25.49 -6.98 25.43
C LEU A 290 -23.96 -6.92 25.33
N ILE A 291 -23.34 -5.84 25.80
CA ILE A 291 -21.87 -5.70 25.82
C ILE A 291 -21.25 -6.51 26.96
N ALA A 292 -21.86 -6.50 28.15
CA ALA A 292 -21.34 -7.17 29.34
C ALA A 292 -21.04 -8.68 29.14
N PRO A 293 -21.93 -9.49 28.52
CA PRO A 293 -21.61 -10.88 28.22
C PRO A 293 -20.43 -11.06 27.27
N ILE A 294 -20.27 -10.18 26.29
CA ILE A 294 -19.13 -10.22 25.35
C ILE A 294 -17.83 -9.92 26.11
N GLN A 295 -17.83 -8.89 26.96
CA GLN A 295 -16.69 -8.57 27.82
C GLN A 295 -16.31 -9.71 28.74
N LYS A 296 -17.32 -10.33 29.37
CA LYS A 296 -17.10 -11.53 30.22
C LYS A 296 -16.45 -12.65 29.43
N THR A 297 -16.97 -12.97 28.25
CA THR A 297 -16.40 -14.01 27.38
C THR A 297 -14.95 -13.70 27.03
N LYS A 298 -14.65 -12.45 26.66
CA LYS A 298 -13.29 -12.02 26.31
C LYS A 298 -12.29 -12.19 27.46
N VAL A 299 -12.70 -11.79 28.67
CA VAL A 299 -11.78 -11.73 29.82
C VAL A 299 -11.73 -13.06 30.54
N GLU A 300 -12.91 -13.64 30.89
CA GLU A 300 -12.96 -14.81 31.74
C GLU A 300 -12.69 -16.13 30.98
N TYR A 301 -13.23 -16.26 29.74
CA TYR A 301 -13.13 -17.53 28.99
C TYR A 301 -12.00 -17.53 27.97
N LEU A 302 -11.71 -16.38 27.33
CA LEU A 302 -10.66 -16.26 26.33
C LEU A 302 -9.36 -15.67 26.89
N HIS A 303 -9.34 -15.30 28.19
CA HIS A 303 -8.20 -14.73 28.91
C HIS A 303 -7.61 -13.47 28.24
N GLY A 304 -8.47 -12.67 27.61
CA GLY A 304 -8.09 -11.40 27.03
C GLY A 304 -7.87 -10.31 28.08
N HIS A 305 -6.87 -9.47 27.92
CA HIS A 305 -6.58 -8.39 28.87
C HIS A 305 -7.47 -7.15 28.66
N ASN A 306 -8.02 -6.96 27.46
CA ASN A 306 -8.82 -5.77 27.12
C ASN A 306 -10.32 -6.12 27.05
N PRO A 307 -11.14 -5.65 28.02
CA PRO A 307 -12.58 -5.90 27.99
C PRO A 307 -13.33 -5.10 26.91
N ARG A 308 -12.77 -3.97 26.46
CA ARG A 308 -13.45 -3.09 25.49
C ARG A 308 -13.69 -3.78 24.17
N LEU A 309 -14.85 -3.56 23.56
CA LEU A 309 -15.15 -4.09 22.25
C LEU A 309 -14.28 -3.42 21.19
N HIS A 310 -13.77 -4.22 20.28
CA HIS A 310 -13.09 -3.81 19.06
C HIS A 310 -14.09 -3.54 17.92
N THR A 311 -13.61 -3.03 16.81
CA THR A 311 -14.45 -2.65 15.67
C THR A 311 -15.22 -3.81 15.06
N ASP A 312 -14.63 -4.99 14.96
CA ASP A 312 -15.28 -6.20 14.45
C ASP A 312 -16.40 -6.69 15.36
N GLU A 313 -16.15 -6.70 16.67
CA GLU A 313 -17.15 -7.11 17.68
C GLU A 313 -18.36 -6.18 17.67
N VAL A 314 -18.13 -4.86 17.55
CA VAL A 314 -19.20 -3.87 17.42
C VAL A 314 -19.99 -4.06 16.13
N LEU A 315 -19.34 -4.32 14.99
CA LEU A 315 -20.01 -4.57 13.73
C LEU A 315 -20.86 -5.86 13.77
N VAL A 316 -20.38 -6.91 14.41
CA VAL A 316 -21.15 -8.15 14.62
C VAL A 316 -22.36 -7.87 15.53
N ALA A 317 -22.15 -7.17 16.65
CA ALA A 317 -23.23 -6.88 17.59
C ALA A 317 -24.36 -6.05 16.95
N ILE A 318 -24.01 -4.97 16.24
CA ILE A 318 -25.01 -4.14 15.56
C ILE A 318 -25.68 -4.89 14.39
N SER A 319 -24.99 -5.80 13.72
CA SER A 319 -25.57 -6.64 12.67
C SER A 319 -26.63 -7.59 13.22
N LEU A 320 -26.41 -8.17 14.40
CA LEU A 320 -27.43 -9.00 15.05
C LEU A 320 -28.65 -8.19 15.47
N LEU A 321 -28.42 -6.98 16.00
CA LEU A 321 -29.50 -6.08 16.43
C LEU A 321 -30.30 -5.53 15.25
N SER A 322 -29.73 -5.39 14.08
CA SER A 322 -30.39 -4.84 12.88
C SER A 322 -31.63 -5.61 12.43
N ASN A 323 -31.76 -6.88 12.89
CA ASN A 323 -32.96 -7.69 12.63
C ASN A 323 -34.17 -7.25 13.47
N HIS A 324 -33.95 -6.53 14.56
CA HIS A 324 -34.99 -6.16 15.54
C HIS A 324 -35.03 -4.66 15.82
N ASP A 325 -34.02 -3.89 15.50
CA ASP A 325 -33.93 -2.46 15.69
C ASP A 325 -33.68 -1.76 14.35
N GLU A 326 -34.61 -0.90 13.94
CA GLU A 326 -34.56 -0.17 12.68
C GLU A 326 -33.39 0.80 12.60
N ASP A 327 -33.00 1.44 13.71
CA ASP A 327 -31.89 2.38 13.74
C ASP A 327 -30.55 1.65 13.62
N CYS A 328 -30.43 0.44 14.19
CA CYS A 328 -29.27 -0.42 13.96
C CYS A 328 -29.13 -0.78 12.48
N ARG A 329 -30.26 -1.10 11.82
CA ARG A 329 -30.27 -1.37 10.37
C ARG A 329 -29.85 -0.14 9.57
N LYS A 330 -30.47 1.03 9.86
CA LYS A 330 -30.10 2.28 9.19
C LYS A 330 -28.62 2.64 9.36
N ALA A 331 -28.08 2.41 10.55
CA ALA A 331 -26.66 2.68 10.83
C ALA A 331 -25.73 1.78 10.03
N ILE A 332 -26.01 0.45 9.93
CA ILE A 332 -25.21 -0.49 9.13
C ILE A 332 -25.24 -0.12 7.65
N ASP A 333 -26.40 0.28 7.14
CA ASP A 333 -26.56 0.66 5.73
C ASP A 333 -25.72 1.90 5.34
N GLN A 334 -25.14 2.63 6.33
CA GLN A 334 -24.22 3.75 6.09
C GLN A 334 -22.75 3.31 5.91
N LEU A 335 -22.38 2.10 6.27
CA LEU A 335 -20.97 1.65 6.20
C LEU A 335 -20.29 1.90 4.84
N PRO A 336 -20.96 1.68 3.68
CA PRO A 336 -20.36 1.97 2.37
C PRO A 336 -19.98 3.44 2.18
N LYS A 337 -20.66 4.40 2.84
CA LYS A 337 -20.37 5.82 2.75
C LYS A 337 -19.09 6.23 3.49
N LEU A 338 -18.51 5.34 4.29
CA LEU A 338 -17.24 5.57 4.96
C LEU A 338 -16.03 5.31 4.06
N GLN A 339 -16.24 4.73 2.89
CA GLN A 339 -15.15 4.51 1.93
C GLN A 339 -14.52 5.84 1.52
N GLY A 340 -13.18 5.91 1.56
CA GLY A 340 -12.43 7.14 1.24
C GLY A 340 -12.31 8.14 2.39
N CYS A 341 -13.06 7.97 3.48
CA CYS A 341 -12.94 8.82 4.66
C CYS A 341 -11.55 8.69 5.32
N GLN A 342 -11.13 9.74 6.03
CA GLN A 342 -9.86 9.78 6.75
C GLN A 342 -10.11 9.65 8.25
N VAL A 343 -9.28 8.84 8.92
CA VAL A 343 -9.37 8.61 10.38
C VAL A 343 -8.00 8.78 11.01
N HIS A 344 -7.99 9.41 12.19
CA HIS A 344 -6.84 9.42 13.07
C HIS A 344 -7.22 8.92 14.47
N CYS A 345 -6.34 8.12 15.08
CA CYS A 345 -6.48 7.62 16.44
C CYS A 345 -5.26 8.01 17.29
N THR A 346 -5.47 8.53 18.49
CA THR A 346 -4.38 9.01 19.36
C THR A 346 -3.60 7.91 20.07
N VAL A 347 -3.80 6.65 19.70
CA VAL A 347 -3.03 5.48 20.17
C VAL A 347 -2.94 4.46 19.06
N MET A 348 -1.91 3.61 19.10
CA MET A 348 -1.79 2.48 18.17
C MET A 348 -2.95 1.51 18.35
N LEU A 349 -3.46 1.03 17.24
CA LEU A 349 -4.58 0.11 17.18
C LEU A 349 -4.13 -1.34 17.01
N SER A 350 -5.00 -2.27 17.47
CA SER A 350 -4.82 -3.69 17.20
C SER A 350 -4.83 -4.01 15.70
N GLY A 351 -4.20 -5.11 15.31
CA GLY A 351 -4.23 -5.57 13.93
C GLY A 351 -5.65 -5.88 13.42
N VAL A 352 -6.59 -6.19 14.32
CA VAL A 352 -8.01 -6.41 13.98
C VAL A 352 -8.66 -5.11 13.56
N ASP A 353 -8.55 -4.06 14.39
CA ASP A 353 -9.09 -2.74 14.08
C ASP A 353 -8.52 -2.19 12.77
N GLN A 354 -7.19 -2.27 12.57
CA GLN A 354 -6.54 -1.83 11.33
C GLN A 354 -7.09 -2.55 10.08
N LYS A 355 -7.31 -3.88 10.17
CA LYS A 355 -7.86 -4.67 9.06
C LYS A 355 -9.30 -4.27 8.74
N ILE A 356 -10.13 -3.95 9.73
CA ILE A 356 -11.51 -3.50 9.49
C ILE A 356 -11.52 -2.16 8.75
N PHE A 357 -10.76 -1.17 9.21
CA PHE A 357 -10.67 0.13 8.52
C PHE A 357 -10.17 -0.03 7.08
N LYS A 358 -9.16 -0.86 6.86
CA LYS A 358 -8.67 -1.18 5.51
C LYS A 358 -9.75 -1.81 4.62
N LYS A 359 -10.55 -2.75 5.15
CA LYS A 359 -11.64 -3.39 4.39
C LYS A 359 -12.78 -2.43 4.08
N LEU A 360 -13.04 -1.46 4.96
CA LEU A 360 -14.00 -0.39 4.72
C LEU A 360 -13.47 0.69 3.76
N GLY A 361 -12.21 0.60 3.32
CA GLY A 361 -11.60 1.58 2.43
C GLY A 361 -11.31 2.92 3.11
N ILE A 362 -11.12 2.93 4.43
CA ILE A 362 -10.86 4.12 5.23
C ILE A 362 -9.35 4.34 5.40
N GLY A 363 -8.89 5.56 5.18
CA GLY A 363 -7.50 5.99 5.41
C GLY A 363 -7.21 6.19 6.90
N LEU A 364 -6.58 5.19 7.56
CA LEU A 364 -6.28 5.22 8.99
C LEU A 364 -4.86 5.69 9.27
N THR A 365 -4.70 6.55 10.29
CA THR A 365 -3.44 6.89 10.95
C THR A 365 -3.56 6.74 12.46
N CYS A 366 -2.42 6.50 13.13
CA CYS A 366 -2.36 6.39 14.59
C CYS A 366 -1.14 7.11 15.13
N ASP A 367 -1.25 7.69 16.33
CA ASP A 367 -0.07 8.10 17.08
C ASP A 367 0.78 6.88 17.49
N PRO A 368 2.11 7.01 17.55
CA PRO A 368 3.02 5.92 17.92
C PRO A 368 3.01 5.65 19.44
N VAL A 369 1.86 5.78 20.07
CA VAL A 369 1.66 5.60 21.50
C VAL A 369 1.05 4.23 21.77
N LYS A 370 1.78 3.36 22.46
CA LYS A 370 1.22 2.06 22.91
C LYS A 370 0.09 2.31 23.91
N LYS A 371 -0.99 1.58 23.79
CA LYS A 371 -2.03 1.58 24.84
C LYS A 371 -1.36 1.18 26.16
N LYS A 372 -1.53 1.98 27.20
CA LYS A 372 -1.27 1.50 28.56
C LYS A 372 -2.31 0.42 28.85
N GLU A 373 -1.85 -0.78 29.13
CA GLU A 373 -2.68 -1.93 29.54
C GLU A 373 -3.45 -1.64 30.83
#